data_1daf161a9ce88600ada3bf3f66301e5c
#
_entry.id   1daf161a9ce88600ada3bf3f66301e5c
#
_cell.length_a   1.000
_cell.length_b   1.000
_cell.length_c   1.000
_cell.angle_alpha   90.00
_cell.angle_beta   90.00
_cell.angle_gamma   90.00
#
_symmetry.space_group_name_H-M   'P 1'
#
loop_
_entity.id
_entity.type
_entity.pdbx_description
1 polymer ?
#
loop_
_entity_poly.entity_id
_entity_poly.type
_entity_poly.pdbx_seq_one_letter_code
_entity_poly.pdbx_strand_id
1 'polypeptide(L)'
;PWGLAFTYKFILLFTYLFLLFYLSVATAVFILVLQFKELSQLQFQDWSACDSCMSENSGLLSSRLNRSVEPVLSLKTNLSEEAFRWWKRLQNERRDFRFFKKTVHKLFQIFPRRPKLRKQSSDTCRTCSVVGNSANLNGSHYGPLIDYQDVVMRMNFAKIKGYEAHVGTKTTYHVMYPESAMDLHNSTHLVFFPYKIMDLEWLIKAFTTGFYESQLKKLNMRNNFCINFMKYSHEKWLEKEGAYPSTGFMTLIFALHICDEIHVFGFGADSDGNWSHYFEELTNKTLKTGLHPGIREYDIIQELAKEKMVKFYKGHDSALISYKQKLK
;
A
#
# COMPACT_ATOMS: atom_id res chain seq x y z
N PRO A 1 -57.16 49.88 8.77
CA PRO A 1 -55.72 50.09 9.04
C PRO A 1 -55.13 49.13 10.08
N TRP A 2 -55.95 48.47 10.93
CA TRP A 2 -55.42 47.60 12.02
C TRP A 2 -54.93 46.17 11.53
N GLY A 3 -55.47 45.65 10.46
CA GLY A 3 -55.11 44.32 9.96
C GLY A 3 -53.69 44.22 9.33
N LEU A 4 -53.24 45.27 8.66
CA LEU A 4 -51.92 45.30 8.01
C LEU A 4 -50.76 45.39 9.01
N ALA A 5 -50.95 46.07 10.15
CA ALA A 5 -49.94 46.17 11.18
C ALA A 5 -49.73 44.84 11.95
N PHE A 6 -50.79 44.03 12.07
CA PHE A 6 -50.74 42.74 12.76
C PHE A 6 -50.04 41.69 11.88
N THR A 7 -50.33 41.66 10.59
CA THR A 7 -49.65 40.74 9.64
C THR A 7 -48.16 41.06 9.50
N TYR A 8 -47.79 42.33 9.48
CA TYR A 8 -46.36 42.72 9.38
C TYR A 8 -45.54 42.31 10.63
N LYS A 9 -46.12 42.48 11.85
CA LYS A 9 -45.48 42.02 13.09
C LYS A 9 -45.33 40.49 13.13
N PHE A 10 -46.31 39.75 12.59
CA PHE A 10 -46.28 38.30 12.55
C PHE A 10 -45.22 37.80 11.57
N ILE A 11 -45.08 38.43 10.40
CA ILE A 11 -44.02 38.11 9.42
C ILE A 11 -42.65 38.41 9.99
N LEU A 12 -42.47 39.57 10.66
CA LEU A 12 -41.19 39.91 11.32
C LEU A 12 -40.81 38.93 12.44
N LEU A 13 -41.78 38.50 13.24
CA LEU A 13 -41.54 37.49 14.26
C LEU A 13 -41.16 36.15 13.67
N PHE A 14 -41.83 35.74 12.60
CA PHE A 14 -41.56 34.47 11.90
C PHE A 14 -40.17 34.47 11.22
N THR A 15 -39.79 35.57 10.56
CA THR A 15 -38.47 35.73 9.97
C THR A 15 -37.36 35.76 11.05
N TYR A 16 -37.62 36.39 12.18
CA TYR A 16 -36.69 36.42 13.31
C TYR A 16 -36.48 35.02 13.91
N LEU A 17 -37.55 34.27 14.16
CA LEU A 17 -37.48 32.88 14.64
C LEU A 17 -36.78 31.97 13.66
N PHE A 18 -37.01 32.15 12.35
CA PHE A 18 -36.35 31.40 11.30
C PHE A 18 -34.85 31.70 11.26
N LEU A 19 -34.44 32.94 11.41
CA LEU A 19 -33.05 33.35 11.50
C LEU A 19 -32.34 32.76 12.72
N LEU A 20 -33.02 32.78 13.90
CA LEU A 20 -32.48 32.16 15.12
C LEU A 20 -32.30 30.64 14.95
N PHE A 21 -33.29 29.98 14.33
CA PHE A 21 -33.18 28.54 14.05
C PHE A 21 -32.02 28.24 13.09
N TYR A 22 -31.88 29.03 12.02
CA TYR A 22 -30.79 28.87 11.07
C TYR A 22 -29.41 29.10 11.72
N LEU A 23 -29.27 30.10 12.54
CA LEU A 23 -28.06 30.38 13.32
C LEU A 23 -27.74 29.24 14.29
N SER A 24 -28.73 28.68 14.97
CA SER A 24 -28.51 27.56 15.88
C SER A 24 -28.07 26.28 15.17
N VAL A 25 -28.66 25.99 14.01
CA VAL A 25 -28.23 24.85 13.17
C VAL A 25 -26.82 25.07 12.62
N ALA A 26 -26.51 26.25 12.13
CA ALA A 26 -25.19 26.59 11.61
C ALA A 26 -24.10 26.50 12.70
N THR A 27 -24.40 26.97 13.93
CA THR A 27 -23.45 26.82 15.05
C THR A 27 -23.30 25.39 15.50
N ALA A 28 -24.35 24.57 15.51
CA ALA A 28 -24.27 23.15 15.82
C ALA A 28 -23.43 22.39 14.79
N VAL A 29 -23.62 22.65 13.48
CA VAL A 29 -22.84 22.09 12.41
C VAL A 29 -21.37 22.52 12.52
N PHE A 30 -21.11 23.79 12.80
CA PHE A 30 -19.76 24.31 12.98
C PHE A 30 -19.05 23.65 14.17
N ILE A 31 -19.73 23.47 15.31
CA ILE A 31 -19.19 22.77 16.48
C ILE A 31 -18.90 21.30 16.14
N LEU A 32 -19.82 20.62 15.43
CA LEU A 32 -19.60 19.25 14.97
C LEU A 32 -18.38 19.14 14.04
N VAL A 33 -18.21 20.08 13.12
CA VAL A 33 -17.05 20.11 12.23
C VAL A 33 -15.74 20.34 13.00
N LEU A 34 -15.77 21.24 14.00
CA LEU A 34 -14.60 21.47 14.86
C LEU A 34 -14.29 20.26 15.72
N GLN A 35 -15.28 19.61 16.33
CA GLN A 35 -15.11 18.39 17.10
C GLN A 35 -14.61 17.24 16.22
N PHE A 36 -15.09 17.13 14.97
CA PHE A 36 -14.60 16.13 14.01
C PHE A 36 -13.15 16.42 13.63
N LYS A 37 -12.79 17.69 13.48
CA LYS A 37 -11.41 18.10 13.17
C LYS A 37 -10.48 17.89 14.37
N GLU A 38 -10.89 18.16 15.58
CA GLU A 38 -10.14 17.86 16.81
C GLU A 38 -10.01 16.35 17.04
N LEU A 39 -11.09 15.58 16.88
CA LEU A 39 -11.05 14.10 16.94
C LEU A 39 -10.12 13.51 15.88
N SER A 40 -10.16 14.04 14.66
CA SER A 40 -9.23 13.60 13.62
C SER A 40 -7.78 13.98 13.94
N GLN A 41 -7.53 15.18 14.50
CA GLN A 41 -6.19 15.59 14.91
C GLN A 41 -5.67 14.80 16.12
N LEU A 42 -6.51 14.53 17.13
CA LEU A 42 -6.14 13.69 18.28
C LEU A 42 -5.87 12.24 17.88
N GLN A 43 -6.68 11.70 16.97
CA GLN A 43 -6.46 10.37 16.41
C GLN A 43 -5.20 10.31 15.55
N PHE A 44 -4.83 11.41 14.86
CA PHE A 44 -3.62 11.52 14.05
C PHE A 44 -2.38 11.86 14.89
N GLN A 45 -2.48 12.57 16.01
CA GLN A 45 -1.34 12.88 16.90
C GLN A 45 -0.77 11.62 17.56
N ASP A 46 -1.61 10.64 17.91
CA ASP A 46 -1.14 9.32 18.40
C ASP A 46 -0.50 8.44 17.31
N TRP A 47 -0.60 8.84 16.03
CA TRP A 47 -0.09 8.11 14.88
C TRP A 47 1.08 8.79 14.18
N SER A 48 1.32 10.05 14.49
CA SER A 48 2.47 10.83 14.03
C SER A 48 3.64 10.54 14.94
N ALA A 49 4.24 9.37 14.77
CA ALA A 49 5.26 9.04 15.71
C ALA A 49 6.57 8.79 15.03
N CYS A 50 7.39 9.74 14.96
CA CYS A 50 8.79 9.45 15.00
C CYS A 50 9.40 9.55 16.39
N ASP A 51 8.66 9.23 17.43
CA ASP A 51 9.20 9.01 18.77
C ASP A 51 10.01 7.71 18.88
N SER A 52 9.90 6.84 17.90
CA SER A 52 10.81 5.70 17.71
C SER A 52 10.81 5.25 16.25
N CYS A 53 11.70 5.78 15.43
CA CYS A 53 12.11 5.09 14.20
C CYS A 53 12.36 3.62 14.54
N MET A 54 11.94 2.69 13.66
CA MET A 54 12.05 1.24 13.86
C MET A 54 13.26 0.89 14.70
N SER A 55 13.03 0.39 15.91
CA SER A 55 14.11 -0.01 16.81
C SER A 55 14.97 -1.07 16.11
N GLU A 56 16.21 -0.75 15.82
CA GLU A 56 17.18 -1.71 15.26
C GLU A 56 17.43 -2.91 16.18
N ASN A 57 16.90 -2.88 17.39
CA ASN A 57 17.11 -3.85 18.45
C ASN A 57 16.07 -4.97 18.54
N SER A 58 15.14 -5.12 17.58
CA SER A 58 14.26 -6.29 17.58
C SER A 58 15.02 -7.53 17.07
N GLY A 59 14.94 -8.64 17.82
CA GLY A 59 15.64 -9.88 17.50
C GLY A 59 15.27 -10.45 16.13
N LEU A 60 14.00 -10.35 15.73
CA LEU A 60 13.50 -10.82 14.44
C LEU A 60 14.07 -9.99 13.29
N LEU A 61 14.06 -8.66 13.42
CA LEU A 61 14.55 -7.79 12.37
C LEU A 61 16.05 -7.92 12.17
N SER A 62 16.84 -7.93 13.25
CA SER A 62 18.29 -8.06 13.19
C SER A 62 18.75 -9.37 12.54
N SER A 63 17.96 -10.45 12.69
CA SER A 63 18.27 -11.76 12.10
C SER A 63 17.85 -11.90 10.63
N ARG A 64 16.79 -11.20 10.21
CA ARG A 64 16.20 -11.37 8.87
C ARG A 64 16.42 -10.17 7.94
N LEU A 65 16.49 -8.94 8.44
CA LEU A 65 16.68 -7.75 7.61
C LEU A 65 18.16 -7.51 7.29
N ASN A 66 18.52 -7.72 6.03
CA ASN A 66 19.84 -7.36 5.52
C ASN A 66 19.74 -6.18 4.54
N ARG A 67 20.01 -4.98 5.01
CA ARG A 67 19.95 -3.74 4.22
C ARG A 67 20.97 -3.66 3.07
N SER A 68 21.97 -4.55 3.03
CA SER A 68 22.92 -4.62 1.92
C SER A 68 22.33 -5.30 0.68
N VAL A 69 21.22 -6.03 0.82
CA VAL A 69 20.52 -6.63 -0.32
C VAL A 69 19.69 -5.57 -1.02
N GLU A 70 20.10 -5.22 -2.24
CA GLU A 70 19.39 -4.22 -3.04
C GLU A 70 18.01 -4.73 -3.47
N PRO A 71 16.90 -4.07 -3.07
CA PRO A 71 15.56 -4.52 -3.42
C PRO A 71 15.23 -4.34 -4.90
N VAL A 72 15.84 -3.34 -5.56
CA VAL A 72 15.56 -3.02 -6.96
C VAL A 72 16.82 -3.12 -7.81
N LEU A 73 16.62 -3.50 -9.08
CA LEU A 73 17.70 -3.59 -10.05
C LEU A 73 18.31 -2.22 -10.34
N SER A 74 19.62 -2.19 -10.40
CA SER A 74 20.44 -1.10 -10.95
C SER A 74 21.40 -1.64 -12.01
N LEU A 75 21.99 -0.78 -12.81
CA LEU A 75 23.03 -1.21 -13.76
C LEU A 75 24.26 -1.81 -13.07
N LYS A 76 24.47 -1.50 -11.78
CA LYS A 76 25.58 -2.00 -10.95
C LYS A 76 25.22 -3.26 -10.16
N THR A 77 23.97 -3.70 -10.19
CA THR A 77 23.53 -4.89 -9.44
C THR A 77 24.29 -6.11 -9.91
N ASN A 78 24.98 -6.77 -9.00
CA ASN A 78 25.63 -8.06 -9.29
C ASN A 78 24.55 -9.15 -9.39
N LEU A 79 24.20 -9.52 -10.62
CA LEU A 79 23.19 -10.54 -10.90
C LEU A 79 23.73 -11.93 -10.53
N SER A 80 23.10 -12.60 -9.59
CA SER A 80 23.44 -13.95 -9.16
C SER A 80 22.89 -15.00 -10.12
N GLU A 81 23.77 -15.85 -10.64
CA GLU A 81 23.33 -17.01 -11.47
C GLU A 81 22.55 -18.02 -10.63
N GLU A 82 22.88 -18.16 -9.35
CA GLU A 82 22.13 -19.01 -8.42
C GLU A 82 20.70 -18.49 -8.22
N ALA A 83 20.54 -17.18 -7.99
CA ALA A 83 19.22 -16.56 -7.91
C ALA A 83 18.44 -16.70 -9.21
N PHE A 84 19.11 -16.57 -10.36
CA PHE A 84 18.48 -16.79 -11.66
C PHE A 84 18.04 -18.24 -11.84
N ARG A 85 18.86 -19.24 -11.46
CA ARG A 85 18.49 -20.66 -11.53
C ARG A 85 17.27 -20.99 -10.67
N TRP A 86 17.14 -20.38 -9.49
CA TRP A 86 15.94 -20.49 -8.67
C TRP A 86 14.74 -19.81 -9.34
N TRP A 87 14.87 -18.56 -9.72
CA TRP A 87 13.82 -17.74 -10.30
C TRP A 87 13.26 -18.31 -11.61
N LYS A 88 14.11 -18.78 -12.52
CA LYS A 88 13.67 -19.36 -13.80
C LYS A 88 12.75 -20.59 -13.63
N ARG A 89 12.87 -21.33 -12.51
CA ARG A 89 12.01 -22.49 -12.23
C ARG A 89 10.58 -22.09 -11.82
N LEU A 90 10.37 -20.89 -11.31
CA LEU A 90 9.06 -20.43 -10.82
C LEU A 90 7.99 -20.45 -11.92
N GLN A 91 8.38 -20.15 -13.15
CA GLN A 91 7.49 -20.06 -14.31
C GLN A 91 8.01 -20.87 -15.51
N ASN A 92 8.83 -21.92 -15.28
CA ASN A 92 9.41 -22.78 -16.33
C ASN A 92 10.14 -21.98 -17.42
N GLU A 93 10.87 -20.91 -17.06
CA GLU A 93 11.65 -20.12 -18.01
C GLU A 93 12.76 -20.98 -18.64
N ARG A 94 12.77 -21.11 -19.98
CA ARG A 94 13.69 -21.99 -20.71
C ARG A 94 15.00 -21.30 -21.06
N ARG A 95 15.02 -19.98 -21.17
CA ARG A 95 16.20 -19.21 -21.59
C ARG A 95 17.27 -19.22 -20.51
N ASP A 96 18.52 -18.98 -20.90
CA ASP A 96 19.68 -19.06 -20.03
C ASP A 96 20.01 -17.72 -19.33
N PHE A 97 20.99 -17.77 -18.45
CA PHE A 97 21.45 -16.61 -17.70
C PHE A 97 22.09 -15.53 -18.60
N ARG A 98 22.72 -15.91 -19.70
CA ARG A 98 23.30 -14.98 -20.66
C ARG A 98 22.20 -14.16 -21.33
N PHE A 99 21.13 -14.83 -21.73
CA PHE A 99 19.97 -14.16 -22.31
C PHE A 99 19.30 -13.21 -21.29
N PHE A 100 19.13 -13.64 -20.03
CA PHE A 100 18.61 -12.79 -18.96
C PHE A 100 19.46 -11.51 -18.78
N LYS A 101 20.80 -11.64 -18.66
CA LYS A 101 21.70 -10.50 -18.55
C LYS A 101 21.58 -9.54 -19.74
N LYS A 102 21.46 -10.05 -20.95
CA LYS A 102 21.26 -9.25 -22.17
C LYS A 102 19.92 -8.49 -22.11
N THR A 103 18.85 -9.11 -21.63
CA THR A 103 17.54 -8.48 -21.47
C THR A 103 17.58 -7.39 -20.41
N VAL A 104 18.20 -7.63 -19.25
CA VAL A 104 18.41 -6.61 -18.22
C VAL A 104 19.23 -5.42 -18.77
N HIS A 105 20.27 -5.68 -19.55
CA HIS A 105 21.04 -4.60 -20.18
C HIS A 105 20.17 -3.76 -21.14
N LYS A 106 19.33 -4.38 -21.96
CA LYS A 106 18.36 -3.66 -22.82
C LYS A 106 17.38 -2.83 -22.00
N LEU A 107 16.92 -3.35 -20.86
CA LEU A 107 16.03 -2.63 -19.98
C LEU A 107 16.66 -1.30 -19.52
N PHE A 108 17.95 -1.28 -19.17
CA PHE A 108 18.67 -0.09 -18.74
C PHE A 108 19.06 0.89 -19.87
N GLN A 109 18.76 0.57 -21.11
CA GLN A 109 18.76 1.56 -22.20
C GLN A 109 17.54 2.48 -22.14
N ILE A 110 16.45 2.03 -21.49
CA ILE A 110 15.16 2.71 -21.39
C ILE A 110 14.91 3.23 -19.97
N PHE A 111 15.33 2.45 -18.97
CA PHE A 111 15.14 2.73 -17.55
C PHE A 111 16.33 3.49 -16.95
N PRO A 112 16.11 4.27 -15.87
CA PRO A 112 17.21 4.92 -15.17
C PRO A 112 18.26 3.91 -14.72
N ARG A 113 19.53 4.18 -15.01
CA ARG A 113 20.65 3.31 -14.61
C ARG A 113 20.81 3.13 -13.10
N ARG A 114 20.29 4.10 -12.33
CA ARG A 114 20.23 4.06 -10.86
C ARG A 114 18.79 4.34 -10.45
N PRO A 115 18.18 3.45 -9.65
CA PRO A 115 16.88 3.71 -9.11
C PRO A 115 16.94 4.95 -8.19
N LYS A 116 15.98 5.85 -8.34
CA LYS A 116 15.83 6.99 -7.42
C LYS A 116 15.04 6.52 -6.19
N LEU A 117 15.59 5.59 -5.43
CA LEU A 117 15.09 5.33 -4.09
C LEU A 117 15.62 6.45 -3.18
N ARG A 118 14.71 7.15 -2.55
CA ARG A 118 15.09 8.16 -1.57
C ARG A 118 15.78 7.43 -0.41
N LYS A 119 17.05 7.73 -0.16
CA LYS A 119 17.76 7.17 0.99
C LYS A 119 17.07 7.63 2.28
N GLN A 120 17.07 6.78 3.30
CA GLN A 120 16.75 7.18 4.65
C GLN A 120 17.62 8.39 5.03
N SER A 121 17.00 9.43 5.57
CA SER A 121 17.70 10.60 6.13
C SER A 121 17.68 10.44 7.64
N SER A 122 18.79 10.71 8.29
CA SER A 122 18.86 10.77 9.76
C SER A 122 17.95 11.83 10.36
N ASP A 123 17.54 12.81 9.56
CA ASP A 123 16.88 14.02 10.03
C ASP A 123 15.35 14.00 9.81
N THR A 124 14.83 13.05 9.05
CA THR A 124 13.38 12.96 8.76
C THR A 124 12.92 11.51 8.73
N CYS A 125 11.97 11.17 9.60
CA CYS A 125 11.30 9.88 9.58
C CYS A 125 10.36 9.79 8.36
N ARG A 126 10.47 8.69 7.61
CA ARG A 126 9.58 8.40 6.48
C ARG A 126 8.53 7.41 6.88
N THR A 127 7.28 7.85 6.86
CA THR A 127 6.12 7.01 7.17
C THR A 127 5.54 6.40 5.90
N CYS A 128 5.19 5.12 5.94
CA CYS A 128 4.72 4.38 4.77
C CYS A 128 3.46 3.57 5.07
N SER A 129 2.48 3.65 4.17
CA SER A 129 1.35 2.73 4.10
C SER A 129 1.62 1.63 3.09
N VAL A 130 1.55 0.37 3.50
CA VAL A 130 1.52 -0.80 2.62
C VAL A 130 0.08 -1.30 2.58
N VAL A 131 -0.60 -1.09 1.44
CA VAL A 131 -2.03 -1.32 1.28
C VAL A 131 -2.26 -2.53 0.39
N GLY A 132 -2.54 -3.67 1.02
CA GLY A 132 -2.99 -4.89 0.35
C GLY A 132 -4.42 -4.77 -0.18
N ASN A 133 -4.95 -5.88 -0.68
CA ASN A 133 -6.24 -5.91 -1.33
C ASN A 133 -7.30 -6.74 -0.58
N SER A 134 -7.05 -7.13 0.68
CA SER A 134 -7.99 -7.96 1.43
C SER A 134 -9.36 -7.30 1.62
N ALA A 135 -10.41 -8.11 1.58
CA ALA A 135 -11.79 -7.71 1.86
C ALA A 135 -11.98 -7.14 3.27
N ASN A 136 -11.05 -7.39 4.20
CA ASN A 136 -11.08 -6.79 5.53
C ASN A 136 -10.98 -5.25 5.53
N LEU A 137 -10.66 -4.63 4.38
CA LEU A 137 -10.73 -3.18 4.18
C LEU A 137 -12.15 -2.66 4.03
N ASN A 138 -13.12 -3.49 3.62
CA ASN A 138 -14.50 -3.05 3.48
C ASN A 138 -15.05 -2.58 4.82
N GLY A 139 -15.63 -1.36 4.86
CA GLY A 139 -16.15 -0.76 6.08
C GLY A 139 -15.10 -0.26 7.08
N SER A 140 -13.80 -0.38 6.80
CA SER A 140 -12.72 -0.02 7.73
C SER A 140 -12.57 1.49 7.96
N HIS A 141 -12.92 2.31 6.98
CA HIS A 141 -12.72 3.77 6.98
C HIS A 141 -11.25 4.21 7.19
N TYR A 142 -10.30 3.36 6.79
CA TYR A 142 -8.86 3.67 6.89
C TYR A 142 -8.33 4.65 5.83
N GLY A 143 -9.17 5.06 4.85
CA GLY A 143 -8.74 5.94 3.75
C GLY A 143 -7.93 7.15 4.18
N PRO A 144 -8.42 8.00 5.12
CA PRO A 144 -7.67 9.17 5.60
C PRO A 144 -6.34 8.80 6.28
N LEU A 145 -6.31 7.70 7.04
CA LEU A 145 -5.10 7.23 7.70
C LEU A 145 -4.04 6.75 6.70
N ILE A 146 -4.49 6.03 5.67
CA ILE A 146 -3.62 5.56 4.58
C ILE A 146 -3.01 6.76 3.86
N ASP A 147 -3.83 7.76 3.51
CA ASP A 147 -3.39 8.94 2.75
C ASP A 147 -2.52 9.91 3.56
N TYR A 148 -2.58 9.83 4.89
CA TYR A 148 -1.77 10.66 5.79
C TYR A 148 -0.27 10.33 5.70
N GLN A 149 0.11 9.09 5.44
CA GLN A 149 1.51 8.67 5.41
C GLN A 149 2.27 9.32 4.24
N ASP A 150 3.59 9.54 4.38
CA ASP A 150 4.42 10.15 3.33
C ASP A 150 4.38 9.37 2.04
N VAL A 151 4.43 8.04 2.16
CA VAL A 151 4.47 7.08 1.07
C VAL A 151 3.30 6.11 1.17
N VAL A 152 2.56 5.93 0.08
CA VAL A 152 1.50 4.92 -0.02
C VAL A 152 1.87 3.94 -1.13
N MET A 153 2.03 2.67 -0.75
CA MET A 153 2.36 1.56 -1.66
C MET A 153 1.13 0.71 -1.90
N ARG A 154 0.76 0.54 -3.15
CA ARG A 154 -0.34 -0.31 -3.58
C ARG A 154 0.16 -1.38 -4.55
N MET A 155 -0.60 -2.46 -4.70
CA MET A 155 -0.20 -3.58 -5.54
C MET A 155 -1.33 -4.09 -6.41
N ASN A 156 -0.95 -4.56 -7.61
CA ASN A 156 -1.86 -5.19 -8.58
C ASN A 156 -3.04 -4.27 -8.94
N PHE A 157 -4.25 -4.80 -9.06
CA PHE A 157 -5.44 -4.04 -9.48
C PHE A 157 -5.99 -3.03 -8.46
N ALA A 158 -5.42 -2.89 -7.30
CA ALA A 158 -5.76 -1.94 -6.21
C ALA A 158 -6.83 -0.89 -6.58
N LYS A 159 -8.10 -1.31 -6.69
CA LYS A 159 -9.21 -0.47 -7.15
C LYS A 159 -9.50 0.61 -6.12
N ILE A 160 -9.30 1.88 -6.47
CA ILE A 160 -9.55 3.03 -5.59
C ILE A 160 -10.97 3.56 -5.77
N LYS A 161 -11.39 3.78 -7.02
CA LYS A 161 -12.68 4.40 -7.33
C LYS A 161 -13.84 3.60 -6.72
N GLY A 162 -14.59 4.27 -5.84
CA GLY A 162 -15.72 3.71 -5.10
C GLY A 162 -15.34 3.11 -3.74
N TYR A 163 -14.05 3.12 -3.37
CA TYR A 163 -13.53 2.58 -2.10
C TYR A 163 -12.69 3.61 -1.33
N GLU A 164 -12.69 4.87 -1.74
CA GLU A 164 -11.82 5.94 -1.24
C GLU A 164 -11.87 6.07 0.29
N ALA A 165 -13.07 5.94 0.88
CA ALA A 165 -13.25 6.00 2.33
C ALA A 165 -12.47 4.90 3.07
N HIS A 166 -12.28 3.74 2.45
CA HIS A 166 -11.68 2.56 3.07
C HIS A 166 -10.21 2.39 2.71
N VAL A 167 -9.84 2.75 1.48
CA VAL A 167 -8.49 2.49 0.95
C VAL A 167 -7.70 3.76 0.66
N GLY A 168 -8.29 4.96 0.81
CA GLY A 168 -7.66 6.24 0.47
C GLY A 168 -7.54 6.45 -1.04
N THR A 169 -6.89 7.55 -1.42
CA THR A 169 -6.74 8.00 -2.82
C THR A 169 -5.29 8.10 -3.26
N LYS A 170 -4.36 8.33 -2.31
CA LYS A 170 -2.95 8.53 -2.58
C LYS A 170 -2.28 7.25 -3.06
N THR A 171 -1.42 7.36 -4.06
CA THR A 171 -0.54 6.28 -4.50
C THR A 171 0.83 6.87 -4.84
N THR A 172 1.85 6.50 -4.05
CA THR A 172 3.24 6.90 -4.28
C THR A 172 3.99 5.84 -5.07
N TYR A 173 3.88 4.58 -4.65
CA TYR A 173 4.44 3.43 -5.36
C TYR A 173 3.32 2.47 -5.75
N HIS A 174 3.39 1.97 -6.97
CA HIS A 174 2.50 0.92 -7.44
C HIS A 174 3.31 -0.28 -7.89
N VAL A 175 3.09 -1.41 -7.22
CA VAL A 175 3.80 -2.68 -7.45
C VAL A 175 2.91 -3.58 -8.30
N MET A 176 3.40 -3.98 -9.47
CA MET A 176 2.62 -4.82 -10.40
C MET A 176 3.52 -5.68 -11.28
N TYR A 177 2.92 -6.65 -11.93
CA TYR A 177 3.49 -7.51 -12.97
C TYR A 177 2.57 -7.50 -14.21
N PRO A 178 2.95 -8.08 -15.37
CA PRO A 178 2.21 -7.89 -16.62
C PRO A 178 0.71 -8.18 -16.54
N GLU A 179 0.34 -9.29 -15.87
CA GLU A 179 -1.05 -9.75 -15.77
C GLU A 179 -1.91 -8.85 -14.87
N SER A 180 -1.31 -8.03 -14.02
CA SER A 180 -1.98 -7.05 -13.16
C SER A 180 -1.68 -5.61 -13.57
N ALA A 181 -1.14 -5.40 -14.77
CA ALA A 181 -0.75 -4.09 -15.25
C ALA A 181 -1.97 -3.19 -15.48
N MET A 182 -1.82 -1.94 -15.05
CA MET A 182 -2.81 -0.88 -15.23
C MET A 182 -2.13 0.45 -15.53
N ASP A 183 -2.89 1.41 -16.04
CA ASP A 183 -2.39 2.76 -16.23
C ASP A 183 -2.19 3.46 -14.88
N LEU A 184 -1.05 4.12 -14.76
CA LEU A 184 -0.65 4.82 -13.55
C LEU A 184 -0.58 6.33 -13.79
N HIS A 185 -0.86 7.10 -12.76
CA HIS A 185 -0.65 8.55 -12.78
C HIS A 185 0.84 8.88 -12.91
N ASN A 186 1.19 9.98 -13.60
CA ASN A 186 2.58 10.36 -13.88
C ASN A 186 3.44 10.57 -12.63
N SER A 187 2.84 10.91 -11.49
CA SER A 187 3.52 11.06 -10.19
C SER A 187 3.75 9.75 -9.47
N THR A 188 3.16 8.64 -9.93
CA THR A 188 3.28 7.33 -9.30
C THR A 188 4.58 6.65 -9.73
N HIS A 189 5.31 6.12 -8.76
CA HIS A 189 6.49 5.30 -9.00
C HIS A 189 6.07 3.87 -9.33
N LEU A 190 6.36 3.42 -10.54
CA LEU A 190 6.22 2.00 -10.87
C LEU A 190 7.31 1.19 -10.17
N VAL A 191 6.92 0.10 -9.51
CA VAL A 191 7.80 -0.98 -9.08
C VAL A 191 7.34 -2.27 -9.75
N PHE A 192 8.12 -2.74 -10.71
CA PHE A 192 7.74 -3.88 -11.54
C PHE A 192 8.31 -5.18 -10.98
N PHE A 193 7.49 -6.23 -10.94
CA PHE A 193 7.80 -7.50 -10.32
C PHE A 193 7.84 -8.64 -11.37
N PRO A 194 9.00 -8.92 -11.99
CA PRO A 194 9.09 -9.92 -13.05
C PRO A 194 9.20 -11.33 -12.47
N TYR A 195 8.46 -12.28 -13.03
CA TYR A 195 8.52 -13.71 -12.72
C TYR A 195 9.24 -14.53 -13.80
N LYS A 196 9.36 -13.99 -15.01
CA LYS A 196 9.99 -14.61 -16.18
C LYS A 196 10.63 -13.55 -17.08
N ILE A 197 11.51 -13.97 -17.98
CA ILE A 197 12.18 -13.03 -18.92
C ILE A 197 11.14 -12.33 -19.82
N MET A 198 10.06 -13.01 -20.19
CA MET A 198 8.98 -12.41 -20.97
C MET A 198 8.38 -11.17 -20.28
N ASP A 199 8.36 -11.12 -18.97
CA ASP A 199 7.83 -9.96 -18.24
C ASP A 199 8.73 -8.74 -18.45
N LEU A 200 10.04 -8.93 -18.45
CA LEU A 200 11.00 -7.87 -18.78
C LEU A 200 10.88 -7.42 -20.25
N GLU A 201 10.69 -8.36 -21.17
CA GLU A 201 10.47 -8.07 -22.59
C GLU A 201 9.16 -7.32 -22.80
N TRP A 202 8.09 -7.74 -22.10
CA TRP A 202 6.80 -7.02 -22.07
C TRP A 202 7.00 -5.58 -21.59
N LEU A 203 7.72 -5.39 -20.50
CA LEU A 203 8.00 -4.07 -19.94
C LEU A 203 8.78 -3.20 -20.92
N ILE A 204 9.83 -3.74 -21.55
CA ILE A 204 10.59 -3.03 -22.59
C ILE A 204 9.64 -2.59 -23.71
N LYS A 205 8.78 -3.47 -24.20
CA LYS A 205 7.80 -3.17 -25.24
C LYS A 205 6.82 -2.09 -24.79
N ALA A 206 6.27 -2.18 -23.57
CA ALA A 206 5.34 -1.20 -23.03
C ALA A 206 5.92 0.23 -23.01
N PHE A 207 7.24 0.36 -22.77
CA PHE A 207 7.92 1.65 -22.72
C PHE A 207 8.57 2.11 -24.03
N THR A 208 8.62 1.27 -25.06
CA THR A 208 9.15 1.63 -26.38
C THR A 208 8.03 1.81 -27.41
N THR A 209 7.51 0.69 -27.93
CA THR A 209 6.45 0.70 -28.96
C THR A 209 5.06 0.90 -28.39
N GLY A 210 4.86 0.50 -27.12
CA GLY A 210 3.57 0.55 -26.41
C GLY A 210 2.68 -0.64 -26.76
N PHE A 211 1.62 -0.75 -25.96
CA PHE A 211 0.43 -1.52 -26.28
C PHE A 211 -0.70 -0.51 -26.27
N TYR A 212 -1.45 -0.31 -27.35
CA TYR A 212 -2.61 0.56 -27.46
C TYR A 212 -2.63 1.70 -26.39
N GLU A 213 -2.40 2.90 -26.71
CA GLU A 213 -2.52 4.12 -25.87
C GLU A 213 -2.09 4.08 -24.40
N SER A 214 -1.35 3.05 -23.96
CA SER A 214 -0.94 2.89 -22.56
C SER A 214 -0.24 4.14 -22.00
N GLN A 215 -0.73 4.62 -20.85
CA GLN A 215 -0.14 5.76 -20.12
C GLN A 215 1.24 5.43 -19.52
N LEU A 216 1.64 4.15 -19.50
CA LEU A 216 2.91 3.71 -18.92
C LEU A 216 4.14 4.43 -19.51
N LYS A 217 4.10 4.82 -20.79
CA LYS A 217 5.17 5.57 -21.45
C LYS A 217 5.48 6.90 -20.76
N LYS A 218 4.51 7.51 -20.09
CA LYS A 218 4.62 8.82 -19.45
C LYS A 218 5.20 8.74 -18.03
N LEU A 219 5.38 7.55 -17.48
CA LEU A 219 5.91 7.39 -16.12
C LEU A 219 7.38 7.80 -16.05
N ASN A 220 7.68 8.76 -15.19
CA ASN A 220 9.02 9.29 -14.99
C ASN A 220 9.89 8.45 -14.05
N MET A 221 9.27 7.64 -13.19
CA MET A 221 9.96 6.87 -12.16
C MET A 221 9.61 5.40 -12.24
N ARG A 222 10.61 4.56 -12.51
CA ARG A 222 10.46 3.16 -12.89
C ARG A 222 11.52 2.35 -12.19
N ASN A 223 11.08 1.37 -11.43
CA ASN A 223 11.96 0.45 -10.71
C ASN A 223 11.55 -0.99 -11.04
N ASN A 224 12.51 -1.91 -11.01
CA ASN A 224 12.25 -3.34 -11.14
C ASN A 224 12.79 -4.05 -9.91
N PHE A 225 12.05 -4.97 -9.34
CA PHE A 225 12.59 -5.81 -8.27
C PHE A 225 13.76 -6.63 -8.76
N CYS A 226 14.76 -6.75 -7.89
CA CYS A 226 15.91 -7.61 -8.11
C CYS A 226 15.54 -9.07 -7.82
N ILE A 227 15.89 -10.00 -8.71
CA ILE A 227 15.68 -11.44 -8.47
C ILE A 227 16.46 -11.94 -7.25
N ASN A 228 17.60 -11.31 -6.94
CA ASN A 228 18.36 -11.63 -5.72
C ASN A 228 17.55 -11.26 -4.46
N PHE A 229 16.87 -10.12 -4.48
CA PHE A 229 16.01 -9.68 -3.40
C PHE A 229 14.78 -10.59 -3.23
N MET A 230 14.18 -11.03 -4.34
CA MET A 230 13.08 -11.97 -4.33
C MET A 230 13.48 -13.31 -3.70
N LYS A 231 14.65 -13.86 -4.13
CA LYS A 231 15.21 -15.08 -3.54
C LYS A 231 15.55 -14.91 -2.06
N TYR A 232 16.18 -13.79 -1.70
CA TYR A 232 16.46 -13.44 -0.30
C TYR A 232 15.18 -13.40 0.54
N SER A 233 14.12 -12.76 0.06
CA SER A 233 12.85 -12.71 0.77
C SER A 233 12.23 -14.10 0.97
N HIS A 234 12.29 -14.95 -0.06
CA HIS A 234 11.82 -16.32 0.05
C HIS A 234 12.64 -17.16 1.04
N GLU A 235 13.97 -17.01 1.06
CA GLU A 235 14.83 -17.83 1.91
C GLU A 235 14.90 -17.33 3.37
N LYS A 236 14.96 -16.02 3.58
CA LYS A 236 15.18 -15.43 4.91
C LYS A 236 13.91 -15.10 5.66
N TRP A 237 12.88 -14.69 4.94
CA TRP A 237 11.61 -14.33 5.57
C TRP A 237 10.61 -15.48 5.59
N LEU A 238 10.48 -16.20 4.48
CA LEU A 238 9.55 -17.33 4.37
C LEU A 238 10.19 -18.69 4.69
N GLU A 239 11.50 -18.73 4.97
CA GLU A 239 12.22 -19.96 5.30
C GLU A 239 12.07 -21.06 4.22
N LYS A 240 11.88 -20.61 2.96
CA LYS A 240 11.62 -21.40 1.77
C LYS A 240 10.23 -22.05 1.72
N GLU A 241 9.30 -21.61 2.58
CA GLU A 241 7.92 -22.06 2.50
C GLU A 241 7.23 -21.51 1.24
N GLY A 242 6.36 -22.30 0.62
CA GLY A 242 5.71 -21.98 -0.65
C GLY A 242 6.68 -21.96 -1.84
N ALA A 243 6.18 -21.61 -3.01
CA ALA A 243 7.00 -21.52 -4.21
C ALA A 243 7.77 -20.18 -4.28
N TYR A 244 7.12 -19.08 -3.93
CA TYR A 244 7.66 -17.72 -3.94
C TYR A 244 6.78 -16.75 -3.13
N PRO A 245 7.32 -15.59 -2.69
CA PRO A 245 6.54 -14.59 -1.94
C PRO A 245 5.45 -13.95 -2.79
N SER A 246 4.32 -13.58 -2.17
CA SER A 246 3.31 -12.78 -2.85
C SER A 246 3.81 -11.36 -3.17
N THR A 247 3.17 -10.70 -4.13
CA THR A 247 3.46 -9.29 -4.45
C THR A 247 3.24 -8.40 -3.22
N GLY A 248 2.23 -8.70 -2.40
CA GLY A 248 1.94 -7.99 -1.15
C GLY A 248 3.07 -8.12 -0.14
N PHE A 249 3.52 -9.34 0.10
CA PHE A 249 4.62 -9.60 1.03
C PHE A 249 5.94 -8.98 0.55
N MET A 250 6.25 -9.09 -0.75
CA MET A 250 7.41 -8.42 -1.32
C MET A 250 7.37 -6.90 -1.17
N THR A 251 6.17 -6.30 -1.26
CA THR A 251 5.99 -4.86 -1.03
C THR A 251 6.25 -4.50 0.42
N LEU A 252 5.84 -5.33 1.37
CA LEU A 252 6.13 -5.13 2.79
C LEU A 252 7.64 -5.22 3.07
N ILE A 253 8.32 -6.26 2.56
CA ILE A 253 9.77 -6.38 2.75
C ILE A 253 10.50 -5.20 2.08
N PHE A 254 10.03 -4.74 0.93
CA PHE A 254 10.54 -3.53 0.29
C PHE A 254 10.35 -2.28 1.18
N ALA A 255 9.18 -2.13 1.81
CA ALA A 255 8.94 -1.03 2.74
C ALA A 255 9.91 -1.06 3.94
N LEU A 256 10.23 -2.24 4.48
CA LEU A 256 11.24 -2.38 5.55
C LEU A 256 12.64 -1.88 5.15
N HIS A 257 12.96 -1.81 3.85
CA HIS A 257 14.25 -1.32 3.35
C HIS A 257 14.28 0.19 3.11
N ILE A 258 13.10 0.84 2.95
CA ILE A 258 13.06 2.25 2.52
C ILE A 258 12.26 3.18 3.43
N CYS A 259 11.58 2.64 4.43
CA CYS A 259 10.72 3.40 5.35
C CYS A 259 11.23 3.27 6.79
N ASP A 260 10.91 4.27 7.61
CA ASP A 260 11.27 4.32 9.02
C ASP A 260 10.10 3.91 9.91
N GLU A 261 8.86 4.16 9.49
CA GLU A 261 7.62 3.70 10.12
C GLU A 261 6.71 3.08 9.05
N ILE A 262 6.11 1.93 9.36
CA ILE A 262 5.31 1.19 8.39
C ILE A 262 3.94 0.86 8.96
N HIS A 263 2.91 1.25 8.22
CA HIS A 263 1.51 0.96 8.47
C HIS A 263 1.01 -0.06 7.43
N VAL A 264 0.51 -1.21 7.90
CA VAL A 264 0.09 -2.33 7.05
C VAL A 264 -1.42 -2.47 7.09
N PHE A 265 -2.06 -2.42 5.90
CA PHE A 265 -3.50 -2.48 5.73
C PHE A 265 -3.87 -3.54 4.68
N GLY A 266 -5.04 -4.17 4.83
CA GLY A 266 -5.59 -5.04 3.79
C GLY A 266 -4.80 -6.33 3.57
N PHE A 267 -4.30 -6.93 4.63
CA PHE A 267 -3.70 -8.26 4.64
C PHE A 267 -4.48 -9.20 5.55
N GLY A 268 -4.50 -10.48 5.20
CA GLY A 268 -5.22 -11.50 5.94
C GLY A 268 -6.60 -11.78 5.38
N ALA A 269 -7.32 -12.69 6.03
CA ALA A 269 -8.70 -13.00 5.72
C ALA A 269 -9.65 -11.91 6.24
N ASP A 270 -10.87 -11.87 5.69
CA ASP A 270 -11.98 -11.11 6.26
C ASP A 270 -12.55 -11.80 7.51
N SER A 271 -13.61 -11.23 8.10
CA SER A 271 -14.28 -11.77 9.30
C SER A 271 -14.84 -13.19 9.11
N ASP A 272 -15.15 -13.56 7.88
CA ASP A 272 -15.70 -14.86 7.51
C ASP A 272 -14.63 -15.90 7.14
N GLY A 273 -13.35 -15.54 7.24
CA GLY A 273 -12.21 -16.37 6.89
C GLY A 273 -11.89 -16.43 5.41
N ASN A 274 -12.44 -15.52 4.59
CA ASN A 274 -12.17 -15.47 3.14
C ASN A 274 -10.95 -14.61 2.83
N TRP A 275 -10.10 -15.09 1.94
CA TRP A 275 -8.94 -14.37 1.40
C TRP A 275 -9.28 -13.66 0.08
N SER A 276 -10.43 -12.97 0.06
CA SER A 276 -10.92 -12.22 -1.10
C SER A 276 -10.34 -10.82 -1.19
N HIS A 277 -10.42 -10.23 -2.38
CA HIS A 277 -10.15 -8.82 -2.55
C HIS A 277 -11.39 -7.97 -2.21
N TYR A 278 -11.17 -6.75 -1.69
CA TYR A 278 -12.27 -5.85 -1.30
C TYR A 278 -13.16 -5.39 -2.47
N PHE A 279 -12.70 -5.54 -3.70
CA PHE A 279 -13.41 -5.14 -4.93
C PHE A 279 -13.99 -6.34 -5.72
N GLU A 280 -13.91 -7.54 -5.16
CA GLU A 280 -14.43 -8.78 -5.78
C GLU A 280 -15.62 -9.32 -5.01
N GLU A 281 -16.65 -9.75 -5.75
CA GLU A 281 -17.73 -10.54 -5.19
C GLU A 281 -17.37 -12.03 -5.31
N LEU A 282 -17.03 -12.66 -4.20
CA LEU A 282 -16.73 -14.08 -4.19
C LEU A 282 -18.00 -14.91 -4.09
N THR A 283 -18.18 -15.81 -5.05
CA THR A 283 -19.20 -16.89 -4.98
C THR A 283 -18.71 -18.11 -4.21
N ASN A 284 -17.41 -18.23 -3.98
CA ASN A 284 -16.80 -19.37 -3.27
C ASN A 284 -15.93 -18.89 -2.09
N LYS A 285 -16.28 -19.32 -0.87
CA LYS A 285 -15.62 -18.96 0.39
C LYS A 285 -14.26 -19.63 0.62
N THR A 286 -13.81 -20.52 -0.26
CA THR A 286 -12.55 -21.27 -0.13
C THR A 286 -11.48 -20.73 -1.06
N LEU A 287 -11.13 -19.45 -0.96
CA LEU A 287 -10.05 -18.90 -1.76
C LEU A 287 -8.71 -19.46 -1.27
N LYS A 288 -7.98 -20.12 -2.17
CA LYS A 288 -6.60 -20.56 -1.92
C LYS A 288 -5.65 -19.45 -2.38
N THR A 289 -4.61 -19.18 -1.61
CA THR A 289 -3.58 -18.19 -1.92
C THR A 289 -2.64 -18.63 -3.07
N GLY A 290 -2.97 -19.71 -3.75
CA GLY A 290 -2.20 -20.25 -4.88
C GLY A 290 -0.85 -20.82 -4.45
N LEU A 291 0.22 -20.40 -5.14
CA LEU A 291 1.59 -20.85 -4.87
C LEU A 291 2.29 -20.07 -3.74
N HIS A 292 1.64 -19.03 -3.24
CA HIS A 292 2.17 -18.22 -2.14
C HIS A 292 1.83 -18.85 -0.79
N PRO A 293 2.72 -18.80 0.21
CA PRO A 293 2.44 -19.29 1.55
C PRO A 293 1.70 -18.22 2.36
N GLY A 294 0.46 -17.88 1.95
CA GLY A 294 -0.28 -16.73 2.48
C GLY A 294 -0.49 -16.76 4.01
N ILE A 295 -0.65 -17.95 4.62
CA ILE A 295 -0.74 -18.10 6.07
C ILE A 295 0.59 -17.70 6.72
N ARG A 296 1.71 -18.21 6.20
CA ARG A 296 3.03 -17.89 6.72
C ARG A 296 3.37 -16.41 6.56
N GLU A 297 3.02 -15.81 5.42
CA GLU A 297 3.17 -14.36 5.18
C GLU A 297 2.38 -13.56 6.23
N TYR A 298 1.15 -13.98 6.50
CA TYR A 298 0.29 -13.34 7.49
C TYR A 298 0.85 -13.47 8.93
N ASP A 299 1.35 -14.64 9.29
CA ASP A 299 1.97 -14.88 10.60
C ASP A 299 3.19 -13.97 10.81
N ILE A 300 4.03 -13.82 9.79
CA ILE A 300 5.19 -12.90 9.84
C ILE A 300 4.73 -11.45 10.03
N ILE A 301 3.65 -11.01 9.36
CA ILE A 301 3.10 -9.66 9.58
C ILE A 301 2.66 -9.48 11.04
N GLN A 302 2.03 -10.51 11.64
CA GLN A 302 1.63 -10.47 13.05
C GLN A 302 2.85 -10.47 14.00
N GLU A 303 3.90 -11.25 13.69
CA GLU A 303 5.16 -11.24 14.43
C GLU A 303 5.79 -9.84 14.41
N LEU A 304 5.89 -9.21 13.23
CA LEU A 304 6.41 -7.86 13.07
C LEU A 304 5.58 -6.82 13.85
N ALA A 305 4.25 -6.97 13.85
CA ALA A 305 3.37 -6.10 14.62
C ALA A 305 3.53 -6.27 16.13
N LYS A 306 3.68 -7.52 16.61
CA LYS A 306 3.93 -7.83 18.02
C LYS A 306 5.25 -7.22 18.51
N GLU A 307 6.27 -7.22 17.66
CA GLU A 307 7.58 -6.60 17.94
C GLU A 307 7.59 -5.09 17.69
N LYS A 308 6.44 -4.48 17.39
CA LYS A 308 6.28 -3.04 17.09
C LYS A 308 7.09 -2.54 15.89
N MET A 309 7.45 -3.44 14.98
CA MET A 309 8.16 -3.12 13.75
C MET A 309 7.26 -2.54 12.69
N VAL A 310 5.97 -2.90 12.72
CA VAL A 310 4.92 -2.36 11.86
C VAL A 310 3.66 -2.11 12.68
N LYS A 311 2.85 -1.15 12.28
CA LYS A 311 1.49 -0.97 12.78
C LYS A 311 0.55 -1.73 11.85
N PHE A 312 -0.09 -2.79 12.33
CA PHE A 312 -0.93 -3.66 11.53
C PHE A 312 -2.42 -3.43 11.83
N TYR A 313 -3.20 -3.10 10.78
CA TYR A 313 -4.62 -2.79 10.84
C TYR A 313 -5.44 -3.93 10.24
N LYS A 314 -6.22 -4.60 11.09
CA LYS A 314 -6.90 -5.88 10.77
C LYS A 314 -8.31 -5.74 10.18
N GLY A 315 -8.79 -4.51 9.93
CA GLY A 315 -10.12 -4.27 9.38
C GLY A 315 -11.13 -3.69 10.40
N HIS A 316 -12.39 -3.63 9.99
CA HIS A 316 -13.47 -2.92 10.68
C HIS A 316 -13.66 -3.34 12.15
N ASP A 317 -13.61 -4.63 12.46
CA ASP A 317 -13.98 -5.13 13.80
C ASP A 317 -12.98 -4.75 14.90
N SER A 318 -11.71 -4.56 14.55
CA SER A 318 -10.67 -4.21 15.52
C SER A 318 -10.67 -2.72 15.92
N ALA A 319 -11.07 -1.82 15.01
CA ALA A 319 -11.09 -0.38 15.27
C ALA A 319 -12.26 0.05 16.17
N LEU A 320 -13.47 -0.55 15.97
CA LEU A 320 -14.66 -0.25 16.76
C LEU A 320 -14.60 -0.81 18.20
N ILE A 321 -13.98 -1.98 18.40
CA ILE A 321 -13.84 -2.60 19.73
C ILE A 321 -12.88 -1.78 20.59
N SER A 322 -11.76 -1.33 20.05
CA SER A 322 -10.80 -0.49 20.76
C SER A 322 -11.39 0.87 21.15
N TYR A 323 -12.26 1.45 20.32
CA TYR A 323 -12.92 2.70 20.60
C TYR A 323 -14.02 2.58 21.67
N LYS A 324 -14.83 1.52 21.63
CA LYS A 324 -15.85 1.23 22.65
C LYS A 324 -15.25 0.85 24.01
N GLN A 325 -14.06 0.29 24.06
CA GLN A 325 -13.36 0.01 25.33
C GLN A 325 -12.73 1.25 25.97
N LYS A 326 -12.37 2.29 25.19
CA LYS A 326 -11.85 3.56 25.71
C LYS A 326 -12.96 4.53 26.16
N LEU A 327 -14.21 4.27 25.78
CA LEU A 327 -15.39 5.07 26.20
C LEU A 327 -16.16 4.47 27.40
N LYS A 328 -15.70 3.36 27.95
CA LYS A 328 -16.13 2.77 29.24
C LYS A 328 -15.05 2.99 30.30
#